data_0b5f414d2475d1c8732cd6c1b9c31f11
#
_entry.id   0b5f414d2475d1c8732cd6c1b9c31f11
#
_cell.length_a   1.000
_cell.length_b   1.000
_cell.length_c   1.000
_cell.angle_alpha   90.00
_cell.angle_beta   90.00
_cell.angle_gamma   90.00
#
_symmetry.space_group_name_H-M   'P 1'
#
loop_
_entity.id
_entity.type
_entity.pdbx_description
1 polymer ?
#
loop_
_entity_poly.entity_id
_entity_poly.type
_entity_poly.pdbx_seq_one_letter_code
_entity_poly.pdbx_strand_id
1 'polypeptide(L)'
;MKLSKTDYLIYKDCAKNAWMKVHKPDIYYAKPLSTFDQGIIKTGNEVDEKARELFPDGVLITDRSDSVGTMELVKKETPVIYQPVFETDMYKAVCDILVWNPS
;
A
#
# COMPACT_ATOMS: atom_id res chain seq x y z
N MET A 1 5.39 3.62 -16.38
CA MET A 1 5.07 2.58 -15.38
C MET A 1 5.73 2.92 -14.07
N LYS A 2 5.01 2.81 -12.97
CA LYS A 2 5.56 3.06 -11.63
C LYS A 2 5.79 1.74 -10.90
N LEU A 3 6.89 1.65 -10.18
CA LEU A 3 7.24 0.49 -9.37
C LEU A 3 6.78 0.70 -7.93
N SER A 4 6.05 -0.27 -7.40
CA SER A 4 5.62 -0.27 -6.00
C SER A 4 6.59 -1.06 -5.12
N LYS A 5 6.45 -0.89 -3.80
CA LYS A 5 7.16 -1.74 -2.84
C LYS A 5 6.88 -3.23 -3.10
N THR A 6 5.62 -3.56 -3.40
CA THR A 6 5.23 -4.95 -3.69
C THR A 6 5.97 -5.49 -4.92
N ASP A 7 6.10 -4.68 -5.99
CA ASP A 7 6.86 -5.08 -7.17
C ASP A 7 8.32 -5.37 -6.84
N TYR A 8 8.92 -4.53 -6.01
CA TYR A 8 10.30 -4.72 -5.56
C TYR A 8 10.47 -6.00 -4.76
N LEU A 9 9.54 -6.29 -3.83
CA LEU A 9 9.59 -7.52 -3.04
C LEU A 9 9.43 -8.76 -3.91
N ILE A 10 8.54 -8.72 -4.90
CA ILE A 10 8.37 -9.81 -5.87
C ILE A 10 9.66 -10.02 -6.65
N TYR A 11 10.31 -8.94 -7.09
CA TYR A 11 11.59 -9.01 -7.79
C TYR A 11 12.69 -9.64 -6.94
N LYS A 12 12.80 -9.25 -5.68
CA LYS A 12 13.79 -9.83 -4.75
C LYS A 12 13.56 -11.32 -4.56
N ASP A 13 12.31 -11.74 -4.51
CA ASP A 13 11.95 -13.14 -4.30
C ASP A 13 12.16 -13.97 -5.57
N CYS A 14 11.70 -13.45 -6.71
CA CYS A 14 11.86 -14.11 -8.01
C CYS A 14 11.73 -13.06 -9.13
N ALA A 15 12.85 -12.74 -9.78
CA ALA A 15 12.89 -11.78 -10.88
C ALA A 15 11.96 -12.16 -12.04
N LYS A 16 11.80 -13.45 -12.31
CA LYS A 16 10.90 -13.95 -13.36
C LYS A 16 9.44 -13.62 -13.03
N ASN A 17 9.04 -13.77 -11.78
CA ASN A 17 7.68 -13.44 -11.35
C ASN A 17 7.40 -11.94 -11.49
N ALA A 18 8.38 -11.09 -11.15
CA ALA A 18 8.25 -9.66 -11.34
C ALA A 18 8.08 -9.30 -12.82
N TRP A 19 8.88 -9.91 -13.69
CA TRP A 19 8.76 -9.74 -15.12
C TRP A 19 7.37 -10.16 -15.63
N MET A 20 6.89 -11.32 -15.16
CA MET A 20 5.57 -11.83 -15.53
C MET A 20 4.45 -10.88 -15.11
N LYS A 21 4.54 -10.34 -13.89
CA LYS A 21 3.54 -9.40 -13.38
C LYS A 21 3.43 -8.16 -14.27
N VAL A 22 4.57 -7.64 -14.73
CA VAL A 22 4.62 -6.41 -15.54
C VAL A 22 4.23 -6.69 -17.00
N HIS A 23 4.76 -7.74 -17.61
CA HIS A 23 4.66 -7.99 -19.04
C HIS A 23 3.57 -8.99 -19.42
N LYS A 24 3.19 -9.88 -18.52
CA LYS A 24 2.18 -10.92 -18.74
C LYS A 24 1.23 -11.00 -17.54
N PRO A 25 0.55 -9.89 -17.19
CA PRO A 25 -0.33 -9.88 -16.01
C PRO A 25 -1.44 -10.93 -16.10
N ASP A 26 -1.96 -11.21 -17.27
CA ASP A 26 -3.01 -12.24 -17.46
C ASP A 26 -2.56 -13.59 -16.97
N ILE A 27 -1.30 -13.95 -17.26
CA ILE A 27 -0.71 -15.22 -16.83
C ILE A 27 -0.37 -15.16 -15.32
N TYR A 28 0.21 -14.05 -14.88
CA TYR A 28 0.62 -13.88 -13.48
C TYR A 28 -0.58 -14.00 -12.52
N TYR A 29 -1.70 -13.37 -12.87
CA TYR A 29 -2.90 -13.36 -12.04
C TYR A 29 -3.88 -14.52 -12.30
N ALA A 30 -3.57 -15.42 -13.25
CA ALA A 30 -4.45 -16.55 -13.58
C ALA A 30 -4.53 -17.57 -12.45
N LYS A 31 -3.51 -17.68 -11.59
CA LYS A 31 -3.50 -18.62 -10.47
C LYS A 31 -4.38 -18.08 -9.34
N PRO A 32 -5.41 -18.84 -8.93
CA PRO A 32 -6.26 -18.40 -7.82
C PRO A 32 -5.48 -18.40 -6.50
N LEU A 33 -5.88 -17.49 -5.59
CA LEU A 33 -5.30 -17.43 -4.24
C LEU A 33 -5.64 -18.72 -3.48
N SER A 34 -4.64 -19.28 -2.80
CA SER A 34 -4.86 -20.41 -1.90
C SER A 34 -5.67 -19.98 -0.68
N THR A 35 -6.28 -20.94 0.03
CA THR A 35 -6.97 -20.67 1.30
C THR A 35 -6.01 -20.04 2.31
N PHE A 36 -4.75 -20.48 2.33
CA PHE A 36 -3.71 -19.91 3.20
C PHE A 36 -3.45 -18.44 2.86
N ASP A 37 -3.29 -18.10 1.57
CA ASP A 37 -3.05 -16.73 1.13
C ASP A 37 -4.25 -15.82 1.46
N GLN A 38 -5.47 -16.31 1.28
CA GLN A 38 -6.69 -15.59 1.64
C GLN A 38 -6.73 -15.31 3.16
N GLY A 39 -6.30 -16.27 3.98
CA GLY A 39 -6.20 -16.12 5.42
C GLY A 39 -5.19 -15.04 5.82
N ILE A 40 -4.04 -14.98 5.16
CA ILE A 40 -3.02 -13.94 5.39
C ILE A 40 -3.59 -12.55 5.08
N ILE A 41 -4.28 -12.38 3.97
CA ILE A 41 -4.90 -11.11 3.58
C ILE A 41 -5.94 -10.68 4.62
N LYS A 42 -6.82 -11.62 5.03
CA LYS A 42 -7.83 -11.34 6.05
C LYS A 42 -7.21 -10.90 7.37
N THR A 43 -6.20 -11.64 7.85
CA THR A 43 -5.49 -11.30 9.08
C THR A 43 -4.82 -9.93 8.98
N GLY A 44 -4.19 -9.62 7.84
CA GLY A 44 -3.58 -8.32 7.60
C GLY A 44 -4.59 -7.19 7.70
N ASN A 45 -5.78 -7.35 7.13
CA ASN A 45 -6.85 -6.34 7.22
C ASN A 45 -7.35 -6.16 8.65
N GLU A 46 -7.49 -7.24 9.41
CA GLU A 46 -7.88 -7.18 10.82
C GLU A 46 -6.83 -6.45 11.66
N VAL A 47 -5.55 -6.69 11.41
CA VAL A 47 -4.45 -6.00 12.09
C VAL A 47 -4.47 -4.51 11.77
N ASP A 48 -4.70 -4.14 10.51
CA ASP A 48 -4.81 -2.74 10.10
C ASP A 48 -5.95 -2.02 10.83
N GLU A 49 -7.12 -2.65 10.92
CA GLU A 49 -8.25 -2.09 11.65
C GLU A 49 -7.93 -1.88 13.14
N LYS A 50 -7.29 -2.87 13.76
CA LYS A 50 -6.85 -2.77 15.16
C LYS A 50 -5.79 -1.68 15.36
N ALA A 51 -4.85 -1.55 14.44
CA ALA A 51 -3.82 -0.52 14.50
C ALA A 51 -4.44 0.88 14.46
N ARG A 52 -5.51 1.08 13.67
CA ARG A 52 -6.21 2.36 13.60
C ARG A 52 -6.85 2.75 14.94
N GLU A 53 -7.26 1.80 15.75
CA GLU A 53 -7.79 2.06 17.08
C GLU A 53 -6.75 2.70 18.02
N LEU A 54 -5.46 2.39 17.80
CA LEU A 54 -4.36 2.99 18.58
C LEU A 54 -4.06 4.44 18.16
N PHE A 55 -4.49 4.84 16.97
CA PHE A 55 -4.30 6.18 16.43
C PHE A 55 -5.65 6.72 15.93
N PRO A 56 -6.57 7.04 16.87
CA PRO A 56 -7.93 7.46 16.50
C PRO A 56 -7.95 8.82 15.80
N ASP A 57 -9.08 9.12 15.18
CA ASP A 57 -9.37 10.41 14.53
C ASP A 57 -8.49 10.69 13.31
N GLY A 58 -8.01 9.64 12.66
CA GLY A 58 -7.26 9.77 11.41
C GLY A 58 -8.16 9.97 10.19
N VAL A 59 -7.55 10.45 9.11
CA VAL A 59 -8.21 10.60 7.80
C VAL A 59 -7.79 9.45 6.90
N LEU A 60 -8.76 8.73 6.35
CA LEU A 60 -8.51 7.60 5.47
C LEU A 60 -8.44 8.05 4.01
N ILE A 61 -7.35 7.70 3.34
CA ILE A 61 -7.24 7.82 1.89
C ILE A 61 -7.81 6.52 1.30
N THR A 62 -8.95 6.62 0.62
CA THR A 62 -9.64 5.45 0.08
C THR A 62 -9.14 5.05 -1.31
N ASP A 63 -8.63 5.99 -2.09
CA ASP A 63 -8.10 5.74 -3.42
C ASP A 63 -6.58 5.60 -3.38
N ARG A 64 -6.08 4.41 -3.71
CA ARG A 64 -4.65 4.12 -3.75
C ARG A 64 -3.88 4.86 -4.85
N SER A 65 -4.56 5.69 -5.62
CA SER A 65 -3.93 6.58 -6.61
C SER A 65 -3.92 8.04 -6.17
N ASP A 66 -4.44 8.34 -5.00
CA ASP A 66 -4.65 9.72 -4.53
C ASP A 66 -3.42 10.26 -3.78
N SER A 67 -2.32 10.43 -4.51
CA SER A 67 -1.12 11.07 -3.97
C SER A 67 -1.32 12.57 -3.74
N VAL A 68 -2.15 13.22 -4.55
CA VAL A 68 -2.46 14.64 -4.41
C VAL A 68 -3.21 14.90 -3.11
N GLY A 69 -4.26 14.12 -2.82
CA GLY A 69 -5.00 14.22 -1.56
C GLY A 69 -4.12 13.97 -0.35
N THR A 70 -3.22 12.98 -0.44
CA THR A 70 -2.23 12.70 0.61
C THR A 70 -1.35 13.92 0.87
N MET A 71 -0.79 14.54 -0.17
CA MET A 71 0.09 15.71 -0.02
C MET A 71 -0.66 16.91 0.55
N GLU A 72 -1.91 17.10 0.20
CA GLU A 72 -2.74 18.15 0.79
C GLU A 72 -2.90 17.96 2.31
N LEU A 73 -3.16 16.73 2.74
CA LEU A 73 -3.26 16.40 4.17
C LEU A 73 -1.93 16.60 4.89
N VAL A 74 -0.83 16.22 4.26
CA VAL A 74 0.51 16.43 4.82
C VAL A 74 0.81 17.93 5.00
N LYS A 75 0.47 18.74 4.00
CA LYS A 75 0.66 20.20 4.08
C LYS A 75 -0.18 20.85 5.18
N LYS A 76 -1.33 20.29 5.49
CA LYS A 76 -2.20 20.75 6.58
C LYS A 76 -1.76 20.23 7.95
N GLU A 77 -0.65 19.50 8.01
CA GLU A 77 -0.15 18.90 9.25
C GLU A 77 -1.19 18.02 9.94
N THR A 78 -1.94 17.24 9.12
CA THR A 78 -2.96 16.34 9.63
C THR A 78 -2.37 15.34 10.62
N PRO A 79 -2.89 15.23 11.86
CA PRO A 79 -2.26 14.43 12.90
C PRO A 79 -2.08 12.96 12.55
N VAL A 80 -3.07 12.35 11.93
CA VAL A 80 -3.01 10.93 11.55
C VAL A 80 -3.66 10.74 10.17
N ILE A 81 -2.96 10.04 9.28
CA ILE A 81 -3.48 9.69 7.96
C ILE A 81 -3.37 8.17 7.80
N TYR A 82 -4.50 7.53 7.46
CA TYR A 82 -4.52 6.09 7.18
C TYR A 82 -4.35 5.87 5.67
N GLN A 83 -3.49 4.93 5.31
CA GLN A 83 -3.24 4.51 3.93
C GLN A 83 -2.77 5.66 3.02
N PRO A 84 -1.84 6.53 3.48
CA PRO A 84 -1.35 7.62 2.63
C PRO A 84 -0.60 7.07 1.42
N VAL A 85 -0.78 7.76 0.28
CA VAL A 85 -0.19 7.36 -1.00
C VAL A 85 0.89 8.36 -1.38
N PHE A 86 2.10 7.86 -1.64
CA PHE A 86 3.22 8.67 -2.10
C PHE A 86 3.68 8.19 -3.48
N GLU A 87 3.81 9.11 -4.40
CA GLU A 87 4.25 8.81 -5.76
C GLU A 87 5.34 9.76 -6.23
N THR A 88 6.31 9.20 -6.95
CA THR A 88 7.27 9.94 -7.77
C THR A 88 7.04 9.56 -9.23
N ASP A 89 7.88 10.04 -10.14
CA ASP A 89 7.78 9.67 -11.56
C ASP A 89 7.99 8.16 -11.77
N MET A 90 8.78 7.50 -10.92
CA MET A 90 9.16 6.10 -11.08
C MET A 90 8.61 5.18 -10.00
N TYR A 91 8.28 5.71 -8.83
CA TYR A 91 7.97 4.89 -7.66
C TYR A 91 6.63 5.26 -7.04
N LYS A 92 6.02 4.26 -6.40
CA LYS A 92 4.78 4.43 -5.66
C LYS A 92 4.84 3.64 -4.36
N ALA A 93 4.40 4.25 -3.27
CA ALA A 93 4.27 3.57 -1.97
C ALA A 93 2.95 3.95 -1.31
N VAL A 94 2.29 2.94 -0.72
CA VAL A 94 1.14 3.15 0.14
C VAL A 94 1.56 2.71 1.54
N CYS A 95 1.52 3.64 2.50
CA CYS A 95 1.88 3.34 3.88
C CYS A 95 0.63 2.94 4.66
N ASP A 96 0.81 2.34 5.83
CA ASP A 96 -0.33 1.95 6.66
C ASP A 96 -0.87 3.12 7.46
N ILE A 97 -0.02 3.76 8.25
CA ILE A 97 -0.41 4.91 9.09
C ILE A 97 0.74 5.92 9.08
N LEU A 98 0.41 7.17 8.87
CA LEU A 98 1.34 8.29 8.98
C LEU A 98 0.91 9.20 10.12
N VAL A 99 1.81 9.45 11.05
CA VAL A 99 1.54 10.29 12.23
C VAL A 99 2.39 11.55 12.14
N TRP A 100 1.76 12.71 12.31
CA TRP A 100 2.47 13.98 12.38
C TRP A 100 3.22 14.10 13.71
N ASN A 101 4.49 14.43 13.63
CA ASN A 101 5.32 14.64 14.80
C ASN A 101 6.01 16.02 14.69
N PRO A 102 5.56 17.03 15.43
CA PRO A 102 6.09 18.40 15.31
C PRO A 102 7.45 18.60 16.00
N SER A 103 7.94 17.65 16.78
CA SER A 103 9.22 17.77 17.50
C SER A 103 10.46 17.50 16.67
#